data_86b55d49f50515484a338adacdc14c35
#
_entry.id   86b55d49f50515484a338adacdc14c35
#
_cell.length_a   1.000
_cell.length_b   1.000
_cell.length_c   1.000
_cell.angle_alpha   90.00
_cell.angle_beta   90.00
_cell.angle_gamma   90.00
#
_symmetry.space_group_name_H-M   'P 1'
#
loop_
_entity.id
_entity.type
_entity.pdbx_description
1 polymer ?
#
loop_
_entity_poly.entity_id
_entity_poly.type
_entity_poly.pdbx_seq_one_letter_code
_entity_poly.pdbx_strand_id
1 'polypeptide(L)'
;MAAQSQVTIYSTPTCHYCHAAKDFFNANKVAFTEYNVASDLPRRKEMIEKSGQMGVPVIYVGNELIVGYDEDKLKSLLSIK
;
A
#
# COMPACT_ATOMS: atom_id res chain seq x y z
N MET A 1 -12.45 -15.48 14.67
CA MET A 1 -12.41 -15.14 13.26
C MET A 1 -11.35 -14.07 13.01
N ALA A 2 -10.42 -14.39 12.18
CA ALA A 2 -9.37 -13.44 11.89
C ALA A 2 -9.90 -12.42 10.89
N ALA A 3 -10.06 -11.20 11.32
CA ALA A 3 -10.36 -10.13 10.40
C ALA A 3 -9.08 -9.84 9.61
N GLN A 4 -9.17 -9.82 8.31
CA GLN A 4 -8.05 -9.38 7.51
C GLN A 4 -7.80 -7.91 7.79
N SER A 5 -6.54 -7.56 7.95
CA SER A 5 -6.17 -6.16 8.06
C SER A 5 -6.54 -5.45 6.77
N GLN A 6 -7.09 -4.27 6.90
CA GLN A 6 -7.41 -3.47 5.73
C GLN A 6 -6.12 -2.98 5.09
N VAL A 7 -5.99 -3.21 3.80
CA VAL A 7 -4.79 -2.81 3.05
C VAL A 7 -5.14 -1.65 2.14
N THR A 8 -4.37 -0.59 2.23
CA THR A 8 -4.52 0.60 1.40
C THR A 8 -3.18 0.92 0.77
N ILE A 9 -3.19 1.18 -0.53
CA ILE A 9 -1.97 1.58 -1.25
C ILE A 9 -2.21 2.90 -1.96
N TYR A 10 -1.29 3.83 -1.76
CA TYR A 10 -1.23 5.09 -2.48
C TYR A 10 -0.19 4.94 -3.57
N SER A 11 -0.58 5.10 -4.82
CA SER A 11 0.26 4.76 -5.95
C SER A 11 0.14 5.78 -7.08
N THR A 12 0.99 5.60 -8.11
CA THR A 12 0.87 6.33 -9.36
C THR A 12 0.98 5.33 -10.51
N PRO A 13 0.45 5.65 -11.70
CA PRO A 13 0.48 4.71 -12.83
C PRO A 13 1.87 4.33 -13.32
N THR A 14 2.86 5.20 -13.07
CA THR A 14 4.22 4.99 -13.57
C THR A 14 5.18 4.41 -12.54
N CYS A 15 4.69 4.04 -11.38
CA CYS A 15 5.52 3.56 -10.29
C CYS A 15 5.72 2.04 -10.40
N HIS A 16 6.96 1.62 -10.65
CA HIS A 16 7.29 0.19 -10.76
C HIS A 16 7.04 -0.56 -9.44
N TYR A 17 7.43 0.04 -8.33
CA TYR A 17 7.24 -0.61 -7.03
C TYR A 17 5.77 -0.67 -6.63
N CYS A 18 4.98 0.29 -7.09
CA CYS A 18 3.53 0.24 -6.89
C CYS A 18 2.94 -0.97 -7.62
N HIS A 19 3.37 -1.19 -8.85
CA HIS A 19 2.93 -2.35 -9.62
C HIS A 19 3.37 -3.65 -8.97
N ALA A 20 4.61 -3.70 -8.49
CA ALA A 20 5.12 -4.87 -7.80
C ALA A 20 4.29 -5.18 -6.55
N ALA A 21 3.95 -4.17 -5.78
CA ALA A 21 3.14 -4.34 -4.59
C ALA A 21 1.75 -4.86 -4.93
N LYS A 22 1.12 -4.30 -5.96
CA LYS A 22 -0.21 -4.74 -6.40
C LYS A 22 -0.18 -6.18 -6.91
N ASP A 23 0.85 -6.53 -7.68
CA ASP A 23 1.03 -7.89 -8.15
C ASP A 23 1.19 -8.86 -6.99
N PHE A 24 1.95 -8.46 -5.97
CA PHE A 24 2.12 -9.25 -4.76
C PHE A 24 0.76 -9.49 -4.06
N PHE A 25 -0.03 -8.43 -3.90
CA PHE A 25 -1.34 -8.57 -3.27
C PHE A 25 -2.24 -9.49 -4.09
N ASN A 26 -2.27 -9.33 -5.41
CA ASN A 26 -3.10 -10.17 -6.27
C ASN A 26 -2.64 -11.62 -6.25
N ALA A 27 -1.34 -11.86 -6.26
CA ALA A 27 -0.79 -13.22 -6.22
C ALA A 27 -1.13 -13.94 -4.92
N ASN A 28 -1.27 -13.20 -3.83
CA ASN A 28 -1.58 -13.75 -2.52
C ASN A 28 -3.06 -13.59 -2.15
N LYS A 29 -3.88 -13.18 -3.09
CA LYS A 29 -5.33 -13.01 -2.91
C LYS A 29 -5.65 -12.04 -1.76
N VAL A 30 -4.87 -10.99 -1.65
CA VAL A 30 -5.06 -9.94 -0.64
C VAL A 30 -5.91 -8.84 -1.26
N ALA A 31 -7.06 -8.56 -0.65
CA ALA A 31 -7.89 -7.44 -1.08
C ALA A 31 -7.25 -6.14 -0.61
N PHE A 32 -7.24 -5.13 -1.46
CA PHE A 32 -6.66 -3.85 -1.12
C PHE A 32 -7.45 -2.72 -1.79
N THR A 33 -7.31 -1.52 -1.21
CA THR A 33 -7.85 -0.30 -1.79
C THR A 33 -6.70 0.50 -2.36
N GLU A 34 -6.83 0.94 -3.60
CA GLU A 34 -5.79 1.71 -4.27
C GLU A 34 -6.28 3.13 -4.51
N TYR A 35 -5.42 4.09 -4.20
CA TYR A 35 -5.66 5.50 -4.53
C TYR A 35 -4.56 5.96 -5.48
N ASN A 36 -4.97 6.51 -6.64
CA ASN A 36 -4.04 7.06 -7.61
C ASN A 36 -3.77 8.52 -7.24
N VAL A 37 -2.66 8.74 -6.52
CA VAL A 37 -2.34 10.07 -6.01
C VAL A 37 -1.78 11.00 -7.08
N ALA A 38 -1.57 10.50 -8.30
CA ALA A 38 -1.20 11.36 -9.41
C ALA A 38 -2.38 12.22 -9.84
N SER A 39 -3.60 11.70 -9.68
CA SER A 39 -4.82 12.42 -10.11
C SER A 39 -5.72 12.79 -8.93
N ASP A 40 -5.59 12.13 -7.79
CA ASP A 40 -6.43 12.39 -6.62
C ASP A 40 -5.66 13.23 -5.61
N LEU A 41 -5.78 14.54 -5.76
CA LEU A 41 -5.03 15.48 -4.93
C LEU A 41 -5.39 15.40 -3.44
N PRO A 42 -6.67 15.27 -3.05
CA PRO A 42 -7.00 15.09 -1.64
C PRO A 42 -6.36 13.85 -1.03
N ARG A 43 -6.28 12.74 -1.76
CA ARG A 43 -5.63 11.52 -1.28
C ARG A 43 -4.13 11.68 -1.22
N ARG A 44 -3.55 12.42 -2.16
CA ARG A 44 -2.13 12.73 -2.12
C ARG A 44 -1.78 13.52 -0.86
N LYS A 45 -2.59 14.52 -0.54
CA LYS A 45 -2.39 15.30 0.67
C LYS A 45 -2.51 14.44 1.91
N GLU A 46 -3.50 13.57 1.95
CA GLU A 46 -3.70 12.62 3.04
C GLU A 46 -2.47 11.72 3.22
N MET A 47 -1.94 11.21 2.11
CA MET A 47 -0.73 10.37 2.12
C MET A 47 0.45 11.12 2.75
N ILE A 48 0.67 12.35 2.32
CA ILE A 48 1.78 13.15 2.85
C ILE A 48 1.58 13.43 4.33
N GLU A 49 0.38 13.78 4.73
CA GLU A 49 0.09 14.08 6.14
C GLU A 49 0.26 12.86 7.04
N LYS A 50 -0.17 11.69 6.56
CA LYS A 50 -0.11 10.48 7.38
C LYS A 50 1.27 9.85 7.42
N SER A 51 1.98 9.89 6.29
CA SER A 51 3.25 9.17 6.17
C SER A 51 4.47 10.06 6.29
N GLY A 52 4.30 11.36 6.08
CA GLY A 52 5.42 12.28 5.99
C GLY A 52 6.23 12.09 4.72
N GLN A 53 5.70 11.37 3.74
CA GLN A 53 6.40 11.04 2.49
C GLN A 53 5.63 11.54 1.29
N MET A 54 6.34 12.07 0.32
CA MET A 54 5.76 12.48 -0.95
C MET A 54 5.88 11.39 -2.01
N GLY A 55 6.75 10.42 -1.80
CA GLY A 55 6.97 9.35 -2.76
C GLY A 55 5.98 8.22 -2.63
N VAL A 56 5.94 7.37 -3.64
CA VAL A 56 5.06 6.21 -3.69
C VAL A 56 5.92 4.96 -3.92
N PRO A 57 5.42 3.78 -3.56
CA PRO A 57 4.13 3.52 -2.93
C PRO A 57 4.16 3.81 -1.42
N VAL A 58 3.02 4.20 -0.88
CA VAL A 58 2.80 4.23 0.57
C VAL A 58 1.69 3.24 0.85
N ILE A 59 1.95 2.31 1.74
CA ILE A 59 1.05 1.20 2.00
C ILE A 59 0.69 1.18 3.47
N TYR A 60 -0.60 1.02 3.75
CA TYR A 60 -1.08 0.79 5.11
C TYR A 60 -1.65 -0.61 5.20
N VAL A 61 -1.22 -1.35 6.22
CA VAL A 61 -1.83 -2.63 6.59
C VAL A 61 -2.41 -2.43 7.98
N GLY A 62 -3.71 -2.21 8.04
CA GLY A 62 -4.34 -1.76 9.28
C GLY A 62 -3.79 -0.40 9.67
N ASN A 63 -3.12 -0.35 10.81
CA ASN A 63 -2.46 0.87 11.29
C ASN A 63 -0.96 0.90 11.02
N GLU A 64 -0.43 -0.13 10.37
CA GLU A 64 1.00 -0.23 10.10
C GLU A 64 1.34 0.47 8.79
N LEU A 65 2.34 1.33 8.82
CA LEU A 65 2.79 2.09 7.67
C LEU A 65 4.01 1.42 7.04
N ILE A 66 3.95 1.25 5.73
CA ILE A 66 5.09 0.78 4.96
C ILE A 66 5.35 1.81 3.86
N VAL A 67 6.56 2.38 3.85
CA VAL A 67 6.98 3.30 2.81
C VAL A 67 7.84 2.53 1.82
N GLY A 68 7.42 2.52 0.57
CA GLY A 68 8.04 1.72 -0.45
C GLY A 68 7.49 0.30 -0.46
N TYR A 69 8.07 -0.56 -1.29
CA TYR A 69 7.66 -1.94 -1.39
C TYR A 69 8.62 -2.80 -0.57
N ASP A 70 8.11 -3.35 0.51
CA ASP A 70 8.88 -4.23 1.41
C ASP A 70 8.13 -5.55 1.53
N GLU A 71 8.52 -6.51 0.69
CA GLU A 71 7.83 -7.78 0.60
C GLU A 71 7.88 -8.55 1.92
N ASP A 72 9.04 -8.55 2.58
CA ASP A 72 9.20 -9.28 3.84
C ASP A 72 8.28 -8.72 4.92
N LYS A 73 8.21 -7.40 5.02
CA LYS A 73 7.36 -6.76 6.00
C LYS A 73 5.88 -6.99 5.69
N LEU A 74 5.52 -6.94 4.40
CA LEU A 74 4.15 -7.23 3.97
C LEU A 74 3.76 -8.66 4.31
N LYS A 75 4.65 -9.61 4.06
CA LYS A 75 4.39 -11.02 4.40
C LYS A 75 4.16 -11.18 5.90
N SER A 76 4.98 -10.52 6.70
CA SER A 76 4.86 -10.60 8.15
C SER A 76 3.54 -10.01 8.63
N LEU A 77 3.20 -8.82 8.15
CA LEU A 77 1.97 -8.13 8.58
C LEU A 77 0.70 -8.82 8.10
N LEU A 78 0.75 -9.46 6.94
CA LEU A 78 -0.40 -10.14 6.36
C LEU A 78 -0.44 -11.63 6.69
N SER A 79 0.52 -12.12 7.47
CA SER A 79 0.64 -13.54 7.83
C SER A 79 0.75 -14.44 6.59
N ILE A 80 1.44 -13.99 5.58
CA ILE A 80 1.69 -14.75 4.36
C ILE A 80 3.03 -15.47 4.51
N LYS A 81 3.02 -16.74 4.13
CA LYS A 81 4.24 -17.56 4.22
C LYS A 81 4.93 -17.70 2.87
#